data_3d8aaa8ddbf6f8ddf0b310b88353f3fd
#
_entry.id   3d8aaa8ddbf6f8ddf0b310b88353f3fd
#
_cell.length_a   1.000
_cell.length_b   1.000
_cell.length_c   1.000
_cell.angle_alpha   90.00
_cell.angle_beta   90.00
_cell.angle_gamma   90.00
#
_symmetry.space_group_name_H-M   'P 1'
#
loop_
_entity.id
_entity.type
_entity.pdbx_description
1 polymer ?
#
loop_
_entity_poly.entity_id
_entity_poly.type
_entity_poly.pdbx_seq_one_letter_code
_entity_poly.pdbx_strand_id
1 'polypeptide(L)' 'MKIRIKDNSIRYRLAQSEVTELVNLGETWSKCQFPSGELVYGVIATDADEITSTYVNDKVTTKIPRSLLTNWDIDQRV' A
#
# COMPACT_ATOMS: atom_id res chain seq x y z
N MET A 1 -6.25 2.72 6.11
CA MET A 1 -5.91 2.57 4.67
C MET A 1 -7.14 2.09 3.92
N LYS A 2 -7.42 2.73 2.80
CA LYS A 2 -8.49 2.28 1.90
C LYS A 2 -7.87 1.74 0.63
N ILE A 3 -8.40 0.63 0.16
CA ILE A 3 -7.97 0.03 -1.09
C ILE A 3 -9.18 -0.06 -2.02
N ARG A 4 -8.98 0.31 -3.28
CA ARG A 4 -10.00 0.23 -4.30
C ARG A 4 -9.46 -0.52 -5.49
N ILE A 5 -10.13 -1.60 -5.83
CA ILE A 5 -9.74 -2.45 -6.95
C ILE A 5 -10.81 -2.36 -8.03
N LYS A 6 -10.39 -2.04 -9.25
CA LYS A 6 -11.27 -2.01 -10.41
C LYS A 6 -10.49 -2.53 -11.60
N ASP A 7 -10.97 -3.63 -12.18
CA ASP A 7 -10.30 -4.29 -13.32
C ASP A 7 -8.83 -4.54 -12.98
N ASN A 8 -7.90 -3.97 -13.74
CA ASN A 8 -6.46 -4.11 -13.51
C ASN A 8 -5.85 -2.96 -12.73
N SER A 9 -6.66 -2.19 -12.03
CA SER A 9 -6.12 -1.06 -11.27
C SER A 9 -6.38 -1.20 -9.78
N ILE A 10 -5.43 -0.76 -8.99
CA ILE A 10 -5.53 -0.74 -7.53
C ILE A 10 -5.19 0.67 -7.07
N ARG A 11 -6.05 1.25 -6.25
CA ARG A 11 -5.80 2.56 -5.65
C ARG A 11 -5.72 2.41 -4.14
N TYR A 12 -4.75 3.07 -3.56
CA TYR A 12 -4.59 3.17 -2.11
C TYR A 12 -4.84 4.58 -1.66
N ARG A 13 -5.57 4.72 -0.55
CA ARG A 13 -5.70 6.00 0.13
C ARG A 13 -5.22 5.80 1.56
N LEU A 14 -4.16 6.49 1.93
CA LEU A 14 -3.55 6.38 3.23
C LEU A 14 -3.90 7.59 4.09
N ALA A 15 -4.13 7.35 5.38
CA ALA A 15 -4.25 8.41 6.36
C ALA A 15 -2.86 8.98 6.65
N GLN A 16 -2.79 10.19 7.21
CA GLN A 16 -1.51 10.83 7.51
C GLN A 16 -0.65 9.97 8.43
N SER A 17 -1.26 9.30 9.41
CA SER A 17 -0.53 8.41 10.31
C SER A 17 0.08 7.22 9.58
N GLU A 18 -0.58 6.73 8.55
CA GLU A 18 -0.07 5.62 7.75
C GLU A 18 1.08 6.06 6.86
N VAL A 19 1.01 7.27 6.32
CA VAL A 19 2.11 7.85 5.54
C VAL A 19 3.34 7.99 6.43
N THR A 20 3.16 8.49 7.65
CA THR A 20 4.24 8.62 8.62
C THR A 20 4.85 7.26 8.95
N GLU A 21 4.01 6.26 9.15
CA GLU A 21 4.48 4.89 9.41
C GLU A 21 5.29 4.35 8.23
N LEU A 22 4.80 4.57 7.01
CA LEU A 22 5.49 4.14 5.80
C LEU A 22 6.87 4.81 5.67
N VAL A 23 6.96 6.09 5.97
CA VAL A 23 8.23 6.82 5.92
C VAL A 23 9.20 6.33 6.99
N ASN A 24 8.71 6.12 8.20
CA ASN A 24 9.57 5.77 9.34
C ASN A 24 9.93 4.28 9.40
N LEU A 25 8.98 3.42 9.09
CA LEU A 25 9.17 1.96 9.20
C LEU A 25 9.40 1.29 7.86
N GLY A 26 9.13 1.98 6.76
CA GLY A 26 9.29 1.42 5.43
C GLY A 26 8.10 0.61 4.95
N GLU A 27 7.06 0.44 5.76
CA GLU A 27 5.88 -0.32 5.37
C GLU A 27 4.68 0.04 6.24
N THR A 28 3.50 -0.17 5.69
CA THR A 28 2.24 -0.03 6.42
C THR A 28 1.25 -1.05 5.89
N TRP A 29 0.48 -1.68 6.78
CA TRP A 29 -0.38 -2.82 6.46
C TRP A 29 -1.78 -2.64 7.04
N SER A 30 -2.75 -3.24 6.36
CA SER A 30 -4.13 -3.36 6.85
C SER A 30 -4.68 -4.72 6.47
N LYS A 31 -5.83 -5.09 7.03
CA LYS A 31 -6.45 -6.36 6.72
C LYS A 31 -7.96 -6.24 6.71
N CYS A 32 -8.60 -7.12 5.93
CA CYS A 32 -10.04 -7.24 5.86
C CYS A 32 -10.41 -8.67 6.23
N GLN A 33 -11.23 -8.83 7.25
CA GLN A 33 -11.63 -10.13 7.74
C GLN A 33 -12.91 -10.58 7.06
N PHE A 34 -12.89 -11.79 6.49
CA PHE A 34 -14.04 -12.44 5.92
C PHE A 34 -14.37 -13.69 6.74
N PRO A 35 -15.60 -14.20 6.68
CA PRO A 35 -15.92 -15.46 7.36
C PRO A 35 -15.06 -16.63 6.91
N SER A 36 -14.63 -16.65 5.65
CA SER A 36 -13.82 -17.73 5.08
C SER A 36 -12.33 -17.46 5.09
N GLY A 37 -11.89 -16.30 5.56
CA GLY A 37 -10.48 -15.98 5.57
C GLY A 37 -10.22 -14.49 5.72
N GLU A 38 -8.98 -14.11 5.51
CA GLU A 38 -8.51 -12.75 5.72
C GLU A 38 -7.73 -12.26 4.50
N LEU A 39 -8.02 -11.05 4.07
CA LEU A 39 -7.23 -10.38 3.03
C LEU A 39 -6.32 -9.36 3.70
N VAL A 40 -5.02 -9.51 3.49
CA VAL A 40 -4.01 -8.57 4.00
C VAL A 40 -3.52 -7.74 2.82
N TYR A 41 -3.41 -6.45 3.02
CA TYR A 41 -2.89 -5.57 1.98
C TYR A 41 -2.02 -4.49 2.59
N GLY A 42 -1.01 -4.07 1.84
CA GLY A 42 -0.08 -3.10 2.37
C GLY A 42 0.83 -2.51 1.32
N VAL A 43 1.57 -1.50 1.75
CA VAL A 43 2.50 -0.75 0.93
C VAL A 43 3.88 -0.81 1.58
N ILE A 44 4.88 -1.10 0.76
CA ILE A 44 6.28 -1.17 1.19
C ILE A 44 7.09 -0.16 0.37
N ALA A 45 7.91 0.63 1.05
CA ALA A 45 8.83 1.54 0.40
C ALA A 45 10.10 0.77 0.02
N THR A 46 10.55 0.94 -1.22
CA THR A 46 11.73 0.25 -1.74
C THR A 46 12.66 1.22 -2.45
N ASP A 47 13.84 0.73 -2.80
CA ASP A 47 14.79 1.49 -3.59
C ASP A 47 14.63 1.26 -5.09
N ALA A 48 13.63 0.46 -5.48
CA ALA A 48 13.32 0.22 -6.88
C ALA A 48 12.75 1.49 -7.53
N ASP A 49 12.81 1.55 -8.85
CA ASP A 49 12.35 2.71 -9.61
C ASP A 49 10.89 2.59 -10.05
N GLU A 50 10.28 1.43 -9.86
CA GLU A 50 8.95 1.15 -10.37
C GLU A 50 7.98 0.79 -9.24
N ILE A 51 6.70 1.10 -9.47
CA ILE A 51 5.62 0.66 -8.60
C ILE A 51 5.20 -0.74 -9.07
N THR A 52 5.20 -1.70 -8.15
CA THR A 52 4.77 -3.06 -8.44
C THR A 52 3.76 -3.54 -7.41
N SER A 53 2.88 -4.43 -7.82
CA SER A 53 1.93 -5.08 -6.92
C SER A 53 1.94 -6.58 -7.16
N THR A 54 1.90 -7.34 -6.07
CA THR A 54 1.83 -8.79 -6.12
C THR A 54 0.70 -9.30 -5.23
N TYR A 55 0.18 -10.48 -5.58
CA TYR A 55 -0.85 -11.14 -4.79
C TYR A 55 -0.44 -12.57 -4.54
N VAL A 56 -0.13 -12.90 -3.29
CA VAL A 56 0.31 -14.24 -2.90
C VAL A 56 -0.29 -14.57 -1.54
N ASN A 57 -0.88 -15.75 -1.41
CA ASN A 57 -1.43 -16.25 -0.13
C ASN A 57 -2.38 -15.25 0.55
N ASP A 58 -3.33 -14.71 -0.24
CA ASP A 58 -4.32 -13.75 0.24
C ASP A 58 -3.71 -12.44 0.73
N LYS A 59 -2.55 -12.10 0.21
CA LYS A 59 -1.82 -10.91 0.61
C LYS A 59 -1.48 -10.08 -0.63
N VAL A 60 -1.97 -8.85 -0.65
CA VAL A 60 -1.65 -7.87 -1.69
C VAL A 60 -0.52 -6.99 -1.19
N THR A 61 0.61 -7.02 -1.87
CA THR A 61 1.77 -6.21 -1.52
C THR A 61 2.07 -5.26 -2.65
N THR A 62 2.05 -3.97 -2.36
CA THR A 62 2.41 -2.93 -3.32
C THR A 62 3.72 -2.30 -2.88
N LYS A 63 4.70 -2.33 -3.76
CA LYS A 63 6.01 -1.74 -3.51
C LYS A 63 6.11 -0.43 -4.27
N ILE A 64 6.52 0.61 -3.61
CA ILE A 64 6.68 1.93 -4.21
C ILE A 64 8.08 2.45 -3.99
N PRO A 65 8.61 3.26 -4.94
CA PRO A 65 9.90 3.90 -4.74
C PRO A 65 9.87 4.88 -3.56
N ARG A 66 10.92 4.87 -2.75
CA ARG A 66 11.03 5.81 -1.63
C ARG A 66 10.98 7.26 -2.10
N SER A 67 11.49 7.53 -3.29
CA SER A 67 11.50 8.86 -3.85
C SER A 67 10.11 9.48 -4.01
N LEU A 68 9.07 8.65 -4.14
CA LEU A 68 7.70 9.13 -4.26
C LEU A 68 7.11 9.57 -2.93
N LEU A 69 7.72 9.18 -1.81
CA LEU A 69 7.19 9.50 -0.49
C LEU A 69 7.35 10.98 -0.11
N THR A 70 8.25 11.69 -0.76
CA THR A 70 8.49 13.09 -0.46
C THR A 70 7.27 13.98 -0.73
N ASN A 71 6.37 13.54 -1.65
CA ASN A 71 5.18 14.28 -2.01
C ASN A 71 3.89 13.53 -1.64
N TRP A 72 4.02 12.46 -0.87
CA TRP A 72 2.88 11.59 -0.57
C TRP A 72 1.80 12.28 0.25
N ASP A 73 2.20 13.16 1.13
CA ASP A 73 1.29 13.90 1.98
C ASP A 73 0.40 14.88 1.20
N ILE A 74 0.78 15.20 -0.03
CA ILE A 74 0.04 16.09 -0.90
C ILE A 74 -1.02 15.32 -1.68
N ASP A 75 -0.64 14.14 -2.21
CA ASP A 75 -1.55 13.27 -2.94
C ASP A 75 -1.42 11.86 -2.39
N GLN A 76 -2.43 11.43 -1.64
CA GLN A 76 -2.42 10.15 -0.93
C GLN A 76 -2.97 9.01 -1.77
N ARG A 77 -2.75 9.04 -3.07
CA ARG A 77 -3.20 8.00 -3.98
C ARG A 77 -2.04 7.33 -4.69
N VAL A 78 -2.21 6.06 -4.89
CA VAL A 78 -1.30 5.28 -5.70
C VAL A 78 -2.09 4.54 -6.74
#